data_4d157e6b28115408d073eddf1fffc0bb
#
_entry.id   4d157e6b28115408d073eddf1fffc0bb
#
_cell.length_a   1.000
_cell.length_b   1.000
_cell.length_c   1.000
_cell.angle_alpha   90.00
_cell.angle_beta   90.00
_cell.angle_gamma   90.00
#
_symmetry.space_group_name_H-M   'P 1'
#
loop_
_entity.id
_entity.type
_entity.pdbx_description
1 polymer ?
#
loop_
_entity_poly.entity_id
_entity_poly.type
_entity_poly.pdbx_seq_one_letter_code
_entity_poly.pdbx_strand_id
1 'polypeptide(L)'
;QTGTEKDVKLFDYLSGYTWNNGNAVLDGELVTGLNQRGLPITNLSWTKNTTSNIGFDLTMFNNRLKITADAFRKDITGVPAARYDVLLPSEVGYTLPNENLNKQAYIGAEGMVTWTDHIGDLNYTVSGNFTFSRYKSIETYKPRFNNSWDEYRNSAEGRWGGIYWGYQVIGQFQSEEEIRNYPVNLDGNNNRTLLPGDFIYKDVNGDGIINGMDERPIGYPEGWAPIMSFGGNIGLAWKGIDLNIDLSGGAMQGWRQNYELANAYHGNGNSPVYLLE
;
A
#
# COMPACT_ATOMS: atom_id res chain seq x y z
N GLN A 1 -1.88 -25.99 2.17
CA GLN A 1 -2.66 -25.33 1.12
C GLN A 1 -4.09 -25.10 1.64
N THR A 2 -4.60 -23.89 1.50
CA THR A 2 -5.97 -23.53 1.90
C THR A 2 -6.67 -22.77 0.78
N GLY A 3 -7.98 -22.90 0.69
CA GLY A 3 -8.84 -22.13 -0.22
C GLY A 3 -9.50 -20.97 0.53
N THR A 4 -9.90 -19.93 -0.20
CA THR A 4 -10.66 -18.80 0.33
C THR A 4 -11.68 -18.31 -0.69
N GLU A 5 -12.82 -17.84 -0.20
CA GLU A 5 -13.90 -17.24 -0.99
C GLU A 5 -13.80 -15.70 -1.05
N LYS A 6 -12.68 -15.15 -0.62
CA LYS A 6 -12.51 -13.70 -0.62
C LYS A 6 -12.78 -13.14 -2.03
N ASP A 7 -13.50 -12.04 -2.08
CA ASP A 7 -13.83 -11.29 -3.29
C ASP A 7 -14.90 -11.91 -4.21
N VAL A 8 -15.61 -12.93 -3.74
CA VAL A 8 -16.77 -13.49 -4.45
C VAL A 8 -18.03 -13.25 -3.61
N LYS A 9 -19.03 -12.66 -4.21
CA LYS A 9 -20.33 -12.49 -3.55
C LYS A 9 -21.13 -13.80 -3.60
N LEU A 10 -21.92 -14.01 -2.55
CA LEU A 10 -22.85 -15.14 -2.52
C LEU A 10 -23.78 -15.08 -3.75
N PHE A 11 -23.92 -16.23 -4.43
CA PHE A 11 -24.79 -16.42 -5.58
C PHE A 11 -24.39 -15.67 -6.87
N ASP A 12 -23.14 -15.19 -7.00
CA ASP A 12 -22.64 -14.58 -8.26
C ASP A 12 -22.59 -15.58 -9.43
N TYR A 13 -22.71 -16.87 -9.15
CA TYR A 13 -22.81 -17.93 -10.16
C TYR A 13 -24.24 -18.10 -10.72
N LEU A 14 -25.24 -17.42 -10.15
CA LEU A 14 -26.62 -17.46 -10.62
C LEU A 14 -26.94 -16.24 -11.47
N SER A 15 -27.59 -16.46 -12.60
CA SER A 15 -28.29 -15.40 -13.31
C SER A 15 -29.49 -14.92 -12.50
N GLY A 16 -29.83 -13.65 -12.61
CA GLY A 16 -30.96 -13.11 -11.86
C GLY A 16 -31.17 -11.63 -12.09
N TYR A 17 -32.11 -11.07 -11.34
CA TYR A 17 -32.48 -9.66 -11.40
C TYR A 17 -32.29 -9.03 -10.02
N THR A 18 -31.98 -7.75 -10.02
CA THR A 18 -31.94 -6.91 -8.81
C THR A 18 -33.21 -6.09 -8.75
N TRP A 19 -33.95 -6.21 -7.68
CA TRP A 19 -35.15 -5.41 -7.41
C TRP A 19 -34.73 -3.99 -6.99
N ASN A 20 -35.58 -2.99 -7.27
CA ASN A 20 -35.34 -1.57 -6.98
C ASN A 20 -34.14 -0.96 -7.74
N ASN A 21 -33.79 -1.51 -8.89
CA ASN A 21 -32.74 -0.96 -9.72
C ASN A 21 -33.28 -0.74 -11.15
N GLY A 22 -33.22 0.49 -11.62
CA GLY A 22 -33.85 0.87 -12.87
C GLY A 22 -35.26 1.43 -12.67
N ASN A 23 -35.36 2.74 -12.49
CA ASN A 23 -36.62 3.44 -12.33
C ASN A 23 -37.08 3.99 -13.68
N ALA A 24 -38.37 3.86 -13.98
CA ALA A 24 -39.01 4.49 -15.13
C ALA A 24 -40.16 5.38 -14.65
N VAL A 25 -40.43 6.46 -15.36
CA VAL A 25 -41.62 7.26 -15.12
C VAL A 25 -42.66 6.85 -16.15
N LEU A 26 -43.78 6.29 -15.66
CA LEU A 26 -44.93 5.92 -16.49
C LEU A 26 -46.12 6.73 -16.01
N ASP A 27 -46.75 7.46 -16.91
CA ASP A 27 -47.92 8.31 -16.65
C ASP A 27 -47.70 9.33 -15.50
N GLY A 28 -46.45 9.84 -15.34
CA GLY A 28 -46.08 10.76 -14.28
C GLY A 28 -45.75 10.12 -12.93
N GLU A 29 -45.88 8.81 -12.82
CA GLU A 29 -45.56 8.06 -11.60
C GLU A 29 -44.21 7.34 -11.73
N LEU A 30 -43.42 7.34 -10.65
CA LEU A 30 -42.15 6.62 -10.58
C LEU A 30 -42.40 5.11 -10.36
N VAL A 31 -42.13 4.32 -11.39
CA VAL A 31 -42.26 2.87 -11.31
C VAL A 31 -40.90 2.24 -11.08
N THR A 32 -40.81 1.44 -10.03
CA THR A 32 -39.60 0.71 -9.68
C THR A 32 -39.48 -0.54 -10.56
N GLY A 33 -38.33 -0.69 -11.22
CA GLY A 33 -38.05 -1.78 -12.15
C GLY A 33 -37.16 -2.87 -11.58
N LEU A 34 -36.90 -3.84 -12.44
CA LEU A 34 -35.93 -4.91 -12.28
C LEU A 34 -34.75 -4.62 -13.20
N ASN A 35 -33.54 -4.77 -12.69
CA ASN A 35 -32.33 -4.73 -13.54
C ASN A 35 -31.65 -6.10 -13.50
N GLN A 36 -31.16 -6.55 -14.63
CA GLN A 36 -30.42 -7.81 -14.70
C GLN A 36 -29.09 -7.67 -13.94
N ARG A 37 -28.73 -8.71 -13.17
CA ARG A 37 -27.52 -8.71 -12.31
C ARG A 37 -26.20 -8.77 -13.06
N GLY A 38 -26.23 -8.90 -14.36
CA GLY A 38 -25.04 -9.11 -15.19
C GLY A 38 -24.86 -10.58 -15.58
N LEU A 39 -23.70 -10.90 -16.14
CA LEU A 39 -23.37 -12.27 -16.52
C LEU A 39 -22.96 -13.10 -15.31
N PRO A 40 -23.48 -14.34 -15.17
CA PRO A 40 -23.11 -15.21 -14.08
C PRO A 40 -21.65 -15.67 -14.20
N ILE A 41 -20.99 -15.89 -13.08
CA ILE A 41 -19.65 -16.47 -13.04
C ILE A 41 -19.77 -17.99 -13.22
N THR A 42 -19.35 -18.50 -14.36
CA THR A 42 -19.44 -19.95 -14.66
C THR A 42 -18.14 -20.72 -14.36
N ASN A 43 -17.02 -20.03 -14.28
CA ASN A 43 -15.67 -20.62 -14.14
C ASN A 43 -14.99 -20.21 -12.83
N LEU A 44 -15.73 -20.21 -11.73
CA LEU A 44 -15.17 -19.87 -10.44
C LEU A 44 -14.51 -21.07 -9.78
N SER A 45 -13.31 -20.87 -9.26
CA SER A 45 -12.58 -21.82 -8.46
C SER A 45 -12.06 -21.16 -7.18
N TRP A 46 -11.68 -21.97 -6.22
CA TRP A 46 -11.08 -21.50 -4.99
C TRP A 46 -9.73 -20.85 -5.25
N THR A 47 -9.49 -19.69 -4.65
CA THR A 47 -8.16 -19.11 -4.55
C THR A 47 -7.28 -20.03 -3.69
N LYS A 48 -6.12 -20.41 -4.22
CA LYS A 48 -5.18 -21.33 -3.55
C LYS A 48 -4.08 -20.55 -2.84
N ASN A 49 -3.89 -20.84 -1.56
CA ASN A 49 -2.79 -20.31 -0.76
C ASN A 49 -1.75 -21.41 -0.53
N THR A 50 -0.51 -21.15 -0.92
CA THR A 50 0.63 -22.05 -0.70
C THR A 50 1.71 -21.27 0.05
N THR A 51 2.05 -21.73 1.26
CA THR A 51 3.10 -21.12 2.07
C THR A 51 4.32 -22.03 2.09
N SER A 52 5.47 -21.44 1.80
CA SER A 52 6.79 -22.04 1.98
C SER A 52 7.53 -21.25 3.05
N ASN A 53 8.11 -21.95 4.01
CA ASN A 53 8.87 -21.36 5.10
C ASN A 53 10.18 -22.11 5.28
N ILE A 54 11.24 -21.38 5.59
CA ILE A 54 12.53 -21.89 6.01
C ILE A 54 12.99 -21.09 7.23
N GLY A 55 13.33 -21.79 8.30
CA GLY A 55 13.76 -21.17 9.53
C GLY A 55 14.86 -21.96 10.24
N PHE A 56 15.46 -21.32 11.19
CA PHE A 56 16.43 -21.98 12.09
C PHE A 56 16.35 -21.38 13.51
N ASP A 57 16.59 -22.25 14.46
CA ASP A 57 16.79 -21.92 15.86
C ASP A 57 18.21 -22.27 16.26
N LEU A 58 18.91 -21.32 16.87
CA LEU A 58 20.28 -21.47 17.31
C LEU A 58 20.40 -21.09 18.77
N THR A 59 21.03 -21.96 19.55
CA THR A 59 21.36 -21.69 20.94
C THR A 59 22.85 -21.92 21.15
N MET A 60 23.54 -20.93 21.73
CA MET A 60 24.99 -20.92 21.90
C MET A 60 25.38 -20.44 23.30
N PHE A 61 26.66 -20.62 23.67
CA PHE A 61 27.29 -20.10 24.89
C PHE A 61 26.55 -20.52 26.17
N ASN A 62 26.26 -21.82 26.32
CA ASN A 62 25.51 -22.35 27.44
C ASN A 62 24.14 -21.67 27.65
N ASN A 63 23.38 -21.56 26.57
CA ASN A 63 22.04 -20.93 26.49
C ASN A 63 22.01 -19.40 26.72
N ARG A 64 23.17 -18.73 26.68
CA ARG A 64 23.19 -17.26 26.79
C ARG A 64 22.70 -16.56 25.53
N LEU A 65 23.06 -17.07 24.36
CA LEU A 65 22.61 -16.56 23.08
C LEU A 65 21.55 -17.48 22.49
N LYS A 66 20.40 -16.91 22.13
CA LYS A 66 19.35 -17.57 21.36
C LYS A 66 19.04 -16.72 20.15
N ILE A 67 18.98 -17.37 18.99
CA ILE A 67 18.63 -16.74 17.71
C ILE A 67 17.56 -17.60 17.06
N THR A 68 16.46 -16.99 16.69
CA THR A 68 15.41 -17.58 15.84
C THR A 68 15.29 -16.73 14.61
N ALA A 69 15.27 -17.31 13.43
CA ALA A 69 15.03 -16.58 12.19
C ALA A 69 14.26 -17.44 11.19
N ASP A 70 13.29 -16.83 10.56
CA ASP A 70 12.41 -17.42 9.56
C ASP A 70 12.32 -16.53 8.32
N ALA A 71 12.28 -17.16 7.17
CA ALA A 71 11.93 -16.51 5.91
C ALA A 71 10.77 -17.27 5.26
N PHE A 72 9.77 -16.56 4.82
CA PHE A 72 8.56 -17.15 4.26
C PHE A 72 8.12 -16.51 2.95
N ARG A 73 7.44 -17.32 2.17
CA ARG A 73 6.72 -16.89 0.97
C ARG A 73 5.34 -17.55 0.93
N LYS A 74 4.30 -16.74 0.86
CA LYS A 74 2.92 -17.17 0.69
C LYS A 74 2.45 -16.78 -0.70
N ASP A 75 2.38 -17.75 -1.60
CA ASP A 75 1.81 -17.57 -2.94
C ASP A 75 0.29 -17.74 -2.89
N ILE A 76 -0.42 -16.80 -3.50
CA ILE A 76 -1.87 -16.79 -3.66
C ILE A 76 -2.15 -16.83 -5.16
N THR A 77 -2.72 -17.94 -5.64
CA THR A 77 -3.01 -18.18 -7.05
C THR A 77 -4.50 -18.26 -7.30
N GLY A 78 -4.93 -17.88 -8.49
CA GLY A 78 -6.34 -17.86 -8.84
C GLY A 78 -7.09 -16.70 -8.20
N VAL A 79 -6.47 -15.56 -8.03
CA VAL A 79 -7.14 -14.34 -7.54
C VAL A 79 -8.08 -13.84 -8.62
N PRO A 80 -9.36 -13.57 -8.28
CA PRO A 80 -10.33 -13.08 -9.25
C PRO A 80 -9.91 -11.78 -9.91
N ALA A 81 -9.97 -11.73 -11.23
CA ALA A 81 -9.64 -10.55 -12.02
C ALA A 81 -10.48 -10.48 -13.30
N ALA A 82 -10.65 -9.27 -13.82
CA ALA A 82 -11.33 -9.04 -15.07
C ALA A 82 -10.52 -9.56 -16.27
N ARG A 83 -11.20 -10.05 -17.28
CA ARG A 83 -10.59 -10.41 -18.57
C ARG A 83 -10.44 -9.18 -19.44
N TYR A 84 -9.20 -8.79 -19.70
CA TYR A 84 -8.89 -7.65 -20.56
C TYR A 84 -8.61 -8.02 -22.03
N ASP A 85 -8.48 -9.30 -22.33
CA ASP A 85 -8.25 -9.81 -23.67
C ASP A 85 -9.54 -9.96 -24.50
N VAL A 86 -10.70 -9.94 -23.85
CA VAL A 86 -12.00 -9.97 -24.51
C VAL A 86 -12.63 -8.59 -24.45
N LEU A 87 -12.87 -8.00 -25.64
CA LEU A 87 -13.61 -6.75 -25.78
C LEU A 87 -15.08 -7.05 -25.92
N LEU A 88 -15.86 -6.61 -24.96
CA LEU A 88 -17.29 -6.61 -25.05
C LEU A 88 -17.73 -5.19 -25.44
N PRO A 89 -18.46 -4.99 -26.57
CA PRO A 89 -18.99 -3.68 -26.91
C PRO A 89 -19.90 -3.14 -25.81
N SER A 90 -19.83 -1.84 -25.55
CA SER A 90 -20.65 -1.17 -24.52
C SER A 90 -22.15 -1.32 -24.75
N GLU A 91 -22.56 -1.49 -25.99
CA GLU A 91 -23.96 -1.69 -26.42
C GLU A 91 -24.56 -3.00 -25.88
N VAL A 92 -23.73 -3.96 -25.51
CA VAL A 92 -24.19 -5.20 -24.88
C VAL A 92 -24.72 -4.95 -23.47
N GLY A 93 -24.27 -3.85 -22.81
CA GLY A 93 -24.77 -3.44 -21.51
C GLY A 93 -24.26 -4.29 -20.32
N TYR A 94 -23.33 -5.22 -20.55
CA TYR A 94 -22.76 -6.08 -19.51
C TYR A 94 -21.23 -6.01 -19.51
N THR A 95 -20.65 -6.25 -18.33
CA THR A 95 -19.23 -6.53 -18.17
C THR A 95 -19.01 -8.03 -18.03
N LEU A 96 -17.86 -8.51 -18.47
CA LEU A 96 -17.48 -9.90 -18.25
C LEU A 96 -17.28 -10.15 -16.75
N PRO A 97 -17.71 -11.30 -16.25
CA PRO A 97 -17.44 -11.69 -14.85
C PRO A 97 -15.93 -11.88 -14.63
N ASN A 98 -15.51 -11.71 -13.38
CA ASN A 98 -14.15 -12.02 -12.97
C ASN A 98 -13.90 -13.53 -13.06
N GLU A 99 -12.68 -13.89 -13.42
CA GLU A 99 -12.17 -15.25 -13.43
C GLU A 99 -10.91 -15.37 -12.54
N ASN A 100 -10.54 -16.60 -12.15
CA ASN A 100 -9.37 -16.84 -11.29
C ASN A 100 -8.05 -16.73 -12.07
N LEU A 101 -7.60 -15.52 -12.39
CA LEU A 101 -6.54 -15.23 -13.34
C LEU A 101 -5.23 -14.74 -12.73
N ASN A 102 -5.31 -13.94 -11.67
CA ASN A 102 -4.13 -13.27 -11.12
C ASN A 102 -3.39 -14.13 -10.08
N LYS A 103 -2.11 -13.78 -9.90
CA LYS A 103 -1.23 -14.38 -8.91
C LYS A 103 -0.52 -13.29 -8.11
N GLN A 104 -0.46 -13.49 -6.81
CA GLN A 104 0.20 -12.58 -5.88
C GLN A 104 0.96 -13.34 -4.81
N ALA A 105 1.90 -12.70 -4.15
CA ALA A 105 2.65 -13.28 -3.05
C ALA A 105 2.82 -12.30 -1.90
N TYR A 106 2.90 -12.84 -0.69
CA TYR A 106 3.47 -12.15 0.46
C TYR A 106 4.83 -12.78 0.74
N ILE A 107 5.85 -11.94 0.81
CA ILE A 107 7.23 -12.35 1.03
C ILE A 107 7.72 -11.64 2.28
N GLY A 108 8.28 -12.39 3.21
CA GLY A 108 8.70 -11.84 4.48
C GLY A 108 9.81 -12.61 5.16
N ALA A 109 10.31 -11.99 6.20
CA ALA A 109 11.27 -12.57 7.13
C ALA A 109 10.99 -12.04 8.53
N GLU A 110 11.26 -12.88 9.52
CA GLU A 110 11.19 -12.52 10.93
C GLU A 110 12.36 -13.06 11.67
N GLY A 111 12.72 -12.41 12.76
CA GLY A 111 13.85 -12.86 13.54
C GLY A 111 13.83 -12.29 14.94
N MET A 112 14.44 -13.03 15.84
CA MET A 112 14.63 -12.66 17.24
C MET A 112 16.02 -13.07 17.70
N VAL A 113 16.68 -12.19 18.44
CA VAL A 113 17.95 -12.46 19.12
C VAL A 113 17.77 -12.13 20.57
N THR A 114 18.18 -13.03 21.46
CA THR A 114 18.16 -12.85 22.91
C THR A 114 19.52 -13.20 23.48
N TRP A 115 20.04 -12.31 24.28
CA TRP A 115 21.23 -12.53 25.10
C TRP A 115 20.87 -12.43 26.56
N THR A 116 21.20 -13.46 27.35
CA THR A 116 20.99 -13.50 28.80
C THR A 116 22.29 -13.85 29.49
N ASP A 117 22.71 -13.04 30.49
CA ASP A 117 23.94 -13.28 31.25
C ASP A 117 23.84 -12.62 32.60
N HIS A 118 24.91 -12.72 33.42
CA HIS A 118 25.02 -12.09 34.71
C HIS A 118 26.42 -11.51 34.96
N ILE A 119 26.47 -10.45 35.75
CA ILE A 119 27.69 -9.82 36.24
C ILE A 119 27.56 -9.69 37.75
N GLY A 120 28.22 -10.61 38.50
CA GLY A 120 28.02 -10.72 39.95
C GLY A 120 26.56 -11.04 40.29
N ASP A 121 25.91 -10.18 41.08
CA ASP A 121 24.49 -10.32 41.46
C ASP A 121 23.52 -9.73 40.46
N LEU A 122 23.99 -9.06 39.39
CA LEU A 122 23.16 -8.48 38.35
C LEU A 122 22.91 -9.49 37.24
N ASN A 123 21.66 -9.91 37.05
CA ASN A 123 21.21 -10.66 35.87
C ASN A 123 20.68 -9.68 34.84
N TYR A 124 21.01 -9.90 33.59
CA TYR A 124 20.48 -9.07 32.50
C TYR A 124 20.07 -9.90 31.28
N THR A 125 19.06 -9.42 30.62
CA THR A 125 18.58 -9.96 29.35
C THR A 125 18.43 -8.81 28.37
N VAL A 126 18.98 -8.97 27.16
CA VAL A 126 18.78 -8.03 26.04
C VAL A 126 18.22 -8.82 24.86
N SER A 127 17.10 -8.39 24.34
CA SER A 127 16.53 -9.01 23.16
C SER A 127 16.14 -7.97 22.11
N GLY A 128 16.17 -8.39 20.85
CA GLY A 128 15.69 -7.63 19.73
C GLY A 128 14.95 -8.54 18.77
N ASN A 129 13.89 -8.03 18.17
CA ASN A 129 13.12 -8.74 17.15
C ASN A 129 12.80 -7.82 15.98
N PHE A 130 12.54 -8.42 14.83
CA PHE A 130 12.00 -7.74 13.67
C PHE A 130 11.06 -8.67 12.91
N THR A 131 10.10 -8.06 12.22
CA THR A 131 9.22 -8.72 11.27
C THR A 131 9.10 -7.84 10.03
N PHE A 132 9.33 -8.43 8.87
CA PHE A 132 9.16 -7.79 7.57
C PHE A 132 8.19 -8.63 6.75
N SER A 133 7.17 -8.00 6.16
CA SER A 133 6.27 -8.68 5.23
C SER A 133 5.75 -7.71 4.18
N ARG A 134 5.94 -8.04 2.91
CA ARG A 134 5.48 -7.20 1.82
C ARG A 134 4.75 -7.99 0.74
N TYR A 135 3.67 -7.41 0.25
CA TYR A 135 2.90 -7.88 -0.88
C TYR A 135 3.66 -7.65 -2.20
N LYS A 136 3.59 -8.62 -3.11
CA LYS A 136 4.08 -8.51 -4.48
C LYS A 136 3.03 -9.05 -5.45
N SER A 137 2.67 -8.28 -6.47
CA SER A 137 1.93 -8.80 -7.61
C SER A 137 2.88 -9.61 -8.48
N ILE A 138 2.57 -10.89 -8.69
CA ILE A 138 3.45 -11.80 -9.44
C ILE A 138 3.04 -11.83 -10.90
N GLU A 139 1.74 -11.98 -11.14
CA GLU A 139 1.16 -12.12 -12.47
C GLU A 139 -0.17 -11.40 -12.53
N THR A 140 -0.36 -10.60 -13.56
CA THR A 140 -1.59 -9.87 -13.84
C THR A 140 -2.07 -10.23 -15.23
N TYR A 141 -3.31 -10.67 -15.34
CA TYR A 141 -3.82 -11.17 -16.60
C TYR A 141 -4.04 -10.07 -17.63
N LYS A 142 -3.13 -10.00 -18.61
CA LYS A 142 -3.19 -9.16 -19.82
C LYS A 142 -3.80 -7.76 -19.60
N PRO A 143 -3.31 -6.96 -18.65
CA PRO A 143 -3.82 -5.60 -18.47
C PRO A 143 -3.58 -4.79 -19.74
N ARG A 144 -4.47 -3.80 -19.98
CA ARG A 144 -4.34 -2.90 -21.12
C ARG A 144 -3.88 -1.54 -20.66
N PHE A 145 -2.97 -0.99 -21.42
CA PHE A 145 -2.41 0.33 -21.19
C PHE A 145 -2.53 1.17 -22.44
N ASN A 146 -2.79 2.46 -22.29
CA ASN A 146 -2.97 3.40 -23.41
C ASN A 146 -1.63 3.74 -24.08
N ASN A 147 -0.55 3.76 -23.30
CA ASN A 147 0.81 4.08 -23.73
C ASN A 147 1.84 3.51 -22.75
N SER A 148 3.12 3.65 -23.07
CA SER A 148 4.22 3.14 -22.23
C SER A 148 4.33 3.82 -20.87
N TRP A 149 3.91 5.08 -20.75
CA TRP A 149 3.84 5.76 -19.46
C TRP A 149 2.75 5.18 -18.55
N ASP A 150 1.56 4.96 -19.12
CA ASP A 150 0.45 4.31 -18.42
C ASP A 150 0.85 2.91 -17.93
N GLU A 151 1.54 2.14 -18.77
CA GLU A 151 2.11 0.84 -18.39
C GLU A 151 3.13 0.98 -17.27
N TYR A 152 4.09 1.91 -17.37
CA TYR A 152 5.07 2.17 -16.32
C TYR A 152 4.41 2.56 -15.01
N ARG A 153 3.40 3.42 -15.04
CA ARG A 153 2.72 3.94 -13.84
C ARG A 153 1.79 2.93 -13.20
N ASN A 154 1.01 2.19 -13.99
CA ASN A 154 -0.13 1.42 -13.54
C ASN A 154 0.06 -0.11 -13.63
N SER A 155 1.10 -0.61 -14.30
CA SER A 155 1.39 -2.04 -14.32
C SER A 155 1.72 -2.53 -12.91
N ALA A 156 0.99 -3.53 -12.45
CA ALA A 156 1.22 -4.17 -11.16
C ALA A 156 2.13 -5.42 -11.27
N GLU A 157 2.28 -5.99 -12.47
CA GLU A 157 3.00 -7.26 -12.67
C GLU A 157 4.47 -7.15 -12.25
N GLY A 158 4.92 -8.14 -11.47
CA GLY A 158 6.28 -8.18 -10.93
C GLY A 158 6.60 -7.11 -9.88
N ARG A 159 5.66 -6.24 -9.54
CA ARG A 159 5.87 -5.06 -8.69
C ARG A 159 5.49 -5.34 -7.24
N TRP A 160 6.25 -4.74 -6.34
CA TRP A 160 5.90 -4.69 -4.92
C TRP A 160 4.68 -3.81 -4.71
N GLY A 161 3.78 -4.25 -3.86
CA GLY A 161 2.63 -3.46 -3.43
C GLY A 161 3.02 -2.31 -2.50
N GLY A 162 2.09 -1.37 -2.36
CA GLY A 162 2.28 -0.25 -1.46
C GLY A 162 3.43 0.66 -1.88
N ILE A 163 3.40 1.11 -3.13
CA ILE A 163 4.30 2.13 -3.65
C ILE A 163 3.56 3.46 -3.62
N TYR A 164 4.14 4.46 -2.97
CA TYR A 164 3.65 5.83 -3.04
C TYR A 164 4.31 6.55 -4.21
N TRP A 165 3.47 7.07 -5.10
CA TRP A 165 3.89 7.81 -6.28
C TRP A 165 3.71 9.30 -6.02
N GLY A 166 4.65 10.10 -6.50
CA GLY A 166 4.60 11.54 -6.39
C GLY A 166 5.77 12.21 -7.08
N TYR A 167 5.87 13.51 -6.91
CA TYR A 167 6.94 14.32 -7.47
C TYR A 167 8.14 14.35 -6.54
N GLN A 168 9.34 14.23 -7.10
CA GLN A 168 10.57 14.33 -6.34
C GLN A 168 10.87 15.81 -6.04
N VAL A 169 10.86 16.18 -4.77
CA VAL A 169 11.27 17.52 -4.33
C VAL A 169 12.79 17.64 -4.42
N ILE A 170 13.29 18.70 -5.06
CA ILE A 170 14.71 19.02 -5.20
C ILE A 170 15.11 20.30 -4.50
N GLY A 171 14.16 21.09 -4.05
CA GLY A 171 14.40 22.34 -3.35
C GLY A 171 13.11 23.05 -2.97
N GLN A 172 13.26 24.29 -2.53
CA GLN A 172 12.19 25.18 -2.14
C GLN A 172 12.56 26.59 -2.59
N PHE A 173 11.63 27.31 -3.22
CA PHE A 173 11.87 28.68 -3.69
C PHE A 173 12.14 29.62 -2.52
N GLN A 174 13.18 30.41 -2.64
CA GLN A 174 13.58 31.38 -1.60
C GLN A 174 13.12 32.80 -1.91
N SER A 175 12.81 33.11 -3.18
CA SER A 175 12.39 34.45 -3.57
C SER A 175 11.50 34.44 -4.82
N GLU A 176 10.74 35.52 -5.02
CA GLU A 176 9.97 35.75 -6.24
C GLU A 176 10.85 35.87 -7.49
N GLU A 177 12.09 36.34 -7.35
CA GLU A 177 13.03 36.45 -8.46
C GLU A 177 13.45 35.07 -8.95
N GLU A 178 13.73 34.14 -8.03
CA GLU A 178 14.03 32.74 -8.36
C GLU A 178 12.85 32.10 -9.08
N ILE A 179 11.60 32.29 -8.63
CA ILE A 179 10.39 31.78 -9.28
C ILE A 179 10.27 32.31 -10.70
N ARG A 180 10.44 33.61 -10.91
CA ARG A 180 10.32 34.25 -12.23
C ARG A 180 11.37 33.75 -13.24
N ASN A 181 12.56 33.44 -12.75
CA ASN A 181 13.68 32.99 -13.57
C ASN A 181 13.77 31.46 -13.69
N TYR A 182 12.87 30.70 -13.01
CA TYR A 182 12.93 29.25 -13.03
C TYR A 182 12.46 28.70 -14.37
N PRO A 183 13.26 27.85 -15.05
CA PRO A 183 12.99 27.45 -16.43
C PRO A 183 11.88 26.42 -16.60
N VAL A 184 11.54 25.70 -15.51
CA VAL A 184 10.50 24.64 -15.53
C VAL A 184 9.19 25.21 -15.04
N ASN A 185 8.10 24.94 -15.76
CA ASN A 185 6.77 25.34 -15.40
C ASN A 185 6.16 24.34 -14.40
N LEU A 186 6.06 24.71 -13.12
CA LEU A 186 5.58 23.83 -12.07
C LEU A 186 4.08 23.87 -11.86
N ASP A 187 3.43 25.01 -12.18
CA ASP A 187 2.01 25.25 -11.87
C ASP A 187 1.08 25.22 -13.10
N GLY A 188 1.65 24.96 -14.28
CA GLY A 188 0.90 25.03 -15.54
C GLY A 188 0.62 26.47 -16.04
N ASN A 189 0.98 27.50 -15.26
CA ASN A 189 0.74 28.93 -15.54
C ASN A 189 2.04 29.75 -15.66
N ASN A 190 3.15 29.13 -16.02
CA ASN A 190 4.47 29.74 -16.07
C ASN A 190 4.91 30.29 -14.69
N ASN A 191 4.69 29.54 -13.64
CA ASN A 191 5.06 29.80 -12.26
C ASN A 191 4.42 31.07 -11.62
N ARG A 192 3.30 31.55 -12.19
CA ARG A 192 2.65 32.81 -11.74
C ARG A 192 1.86 32.65 -10.44
N THR A 193 1.54 31.42 -10.05
CA THR A 193 0.76 31.15 -8.84
C THR A 193 1.63 30.71 -7.66
N LEU A 194 2.95 30.55 -7.92
CA LEU A 194 3.89 30.12 -6.91
C LEU A 194 4.35 31.28 -6.01
N LEU A 195 4.67 30.92 -4.78
CA LEU A 195 5.16 31.83 -3.75
C LEU A 195 6.52 31.35 -3.21
N PRO A 196 7.35 32.25 -2.67
CA PRO A 196 8.51 31.84 -1.88
C PRO A 196 8.09 30.88 -0.77
N GLY A 197 8.78 29.74 -0.65
CA GLY A 197 8.38 28.64 0.23
C GLY A 197 7.76 27.44 -0.48
N ASP A 198 7.28 27.59 -1.71
CA ASP A 198 6.78 26.47 -2.50
C ASP A 198 7.90 25.52 -2.92
N PHE A 199 7.56 24.23 -3.04
CA PHE A 199 8.54 23.20 -3.43
C PHE A 199 8.90 23.27 -4.90
N ILE A 200 10.17 23.02 -5.17
CA ILE A 200 10.70 22.80 -6.51
C ILE A 200 10.70 21.30 -6.79
N TYR A 201 9.98 20.88 -7.84
CA TYR A 201 9.90 19.49 -8.27
C TYR A 201 10.87 19.25 -9.42
N LYS A 202 11.39 18.02 -9.47
CA LYS A 202 12.30 17.57 -10.51
C LYS A 202 11.50 17.29 -11.79
N ASP A 203 11.85 17.95 -12.87
CA ASP A 203 11.47 17.57 -14.22
C ASP A 203 12.27 16.32 -14.61
N VAL A 204 11.60 15.17 -14.64
CA VAL A 204 12.26 13.88 -14.81
C VAL A 204 12.39 13.51 -16.28
N ASN A 205 11.43 13.92 -17.11
CA ASN A 205 11.43 13.65 -18.54
C ASN A 205 12.11 14.76 -19.37
N GLY A 206 12.37 15.94 -18.78
CA GLY A 206 13.07 17.05 -19.40
C GLY A 206 12.23 17.87 -20.38
N ASP A 207 10.88 17.83 -20.23
CA ASP A 207 9.97 18.55 -21.14
C ASP A 207 9.70 20.01 -20.72
N GLY A 208 10.23 20.44 -19.56
CA GLY A 208 10.09 21.78 -19.03
C GLY A 208 8.77 22.05 -18.30
N ILE A 209 7.95 21.04 -18.05
CA ILE A 209 6.65 21.17 -17.39
C ILE A 209 6.50 20.06 -16.36
N ILE A 210 6.12 20.37 -15.12
CA ILE A 210 5.79 19.34 -14.14
C ILE A 210 4.36 18.87 -14.33
N ASN A 211 4.22 17.59 -14.60
CA ASN A 211 2.93 16.94 -14.81
C ASN A 211 2.98 15.45 -14.40
N GLY A 212 1.91 14.69 -14.64
CA GLY A 212 1.83 13.27 -14.25
C GLY A 212 2.97 12.40 -14.79
N MET A 213 3.66 12.81 -15.85
CA MET A 213 4.79 12.06 -16.41
C MET A 213 6.08 12.19 -15.57
N ASP A 214 6.13 13.13 -14.61
CA ASP A 214 7.26 13.31 -13.68
C ASP A 214 7.08 12.52 -12.38
N GLU A 215 5.90 11.91 -12.17
CA GLU A 215 5.69 11.08 -10.99
C GLU A 215 6.66 9.89 -10.99
N ARG A 216 7.21 9.61 -9.82
CA ARG A 216 8.09 8.46 -9.57
C ARG A 216 7.74 7.81 -8.23
N PRO A 217 8.15 6.55 -8.00
CA PRO A 217 8.10 5.97 -6.68
C PRO A 217 8.92 6.79 -5.69
N ILE A 218 8.28 7.46 -4.73
CA ILE A 218 8.95 8.34 -3.76
C ILE A 218 8.88 7.83 -2.33
N GLY A 219 8.12 6.77 -2.07
CA GLY A 219 7.99 6.28 -0.71
C GLY A 219 7.17 5.01 -0.58
N TYR A 220 6.83 4.74 0.66
CA TYR A 220 6.02 3.62 1.09
C TYR A 220 4.56 4.05 1.26
N PRO A 221 3.61 3.09 1.28
CA PRO A 221 2.20 3.42 1.38
C PRO A 221 1.89 4.10 2.71
N GLU A 222 0.96 4.99 2.68
CA GLU A 222 0.22 5.40 3.86
C GLU A 222 -0.62 4.19 4.31
N GLY A 223 -0.51 3.79 5.55
CA GLY A 223 -1.20 2.60 6.01
C GLY A 223 -1.23 2.48 7.52
N TRP A 224 -2.02 1.53 7.99
CA TRP A 224 -2.26 1.27 9.40
C TRP A 224 -1.14 0.47 10.06
N ALA A 225 -0.35 -0.23 9.25
CA ALA A 225 0.74 -1.04 9.71
C ALA A 225 2.00 -0.81 8.86
N PRO A 226 3.17 -0.69 9.48
CA PRO A 226 4.44 -0.64 8.77
C PRO A 226 4.72 -1.98 8.06
N ILE A 227 5.45 -1.91 6.94
CA ILE A 227 5.93 -3.11 6.24
C ILE A 227 6.96 -3.86 7.11
N MET A 228 7.70 -3.13 7.92
CA MET A 228 8.66 -3.67 8.88
C MET A 228 8.32 -3.18 10.28
N SER A 229 8.22 -4.10 11.23
CA SER A 229 8.10 -3.81 12.66
C SER A 229 9.32 -4.37 13.37
N PHE A 230 9.76 -3.68 14.41
CA PHE A 230 10.87 -4.15 15.25
C PHE A 230 10.64 -3.80 16.71
N GLY A 231 11.26 -4.54 17.56
CA GLY A 231 11.20 -4.34 19.00
C GLY A 231 12.50 -4.69 19.69
N GLY A 232 12.63 -4.23 20.91
CA GLY A 232 13.74 -4.56 21.80
C GLY A 232 13.27 -4.59 23.23
N ASN A 233 13.87 -5.46 24.02
CA ASN A 233 13.66 -5.53 25.47
C ASN A 233 14.99 -5.56 26.20
N ILE A 234 15.08 -4.80 27.30
CA ILE A 234 16.20 -4.82 28.24
C ILE A 234 15.62 -5.13 29.62
N GLY A 235 15.92 -6.31 30.12
CA GLY A 235 15.57 -6.74 31.46
C GLY A 235 16.80 -6.74 32.37
N LEU A 236 16.68 -6.17 33.57
CA LEU A 236 17.71 -6.13 34.59
C LEU A 236 17.10 -6.60 35.90
N ALA A 237 17.80 -7.50 36.62
CA ALA A 237 17.40 -7.97 37.94
C ALA A 237 18.59 -7.92 38.90
N TRP A 238 18.47 -7.18 40.01
CA TRP A 238 19.53 -7.01 41.00
C TRP A 238 18.97 -6.93 42.40
N LYS A 239 19.33 -7.88 43.26
CA LYS A 239 19.01 -7.90 44.70
C LYS A 239 17.54 -7.61 45.04
N GLY A 240 16.61 -8.17 44.26
CA GLY A 240 15.16 -8.00 44.47
C GLY A 240 14.57 -6.77 43.81
N ILE A 241 15.34 -6.05 42.99
CA ILE A 241 14.88 -4.96 42.14
C ILE A 241 14.90 -5.42 40.67
N ASP A 242 13.77 -5.32 39.99
CA ASP A 242 13.63 -5.65 38.57
C ASP A 242 13.30 -4.41 37.76
N LEU A 243 13.97 -4.25 36.63
CA LEU A 243 13.70 -3.20 35.65
C LEU A 243 13.53 -3.83 34.28
N ASN A 244 12.42 -3.51 33.60
CA ASN A 244 12.18 -3.87 32.22
C ASN A 244 11.97 -2.61 31.38
N ILE A 245 12.64 -2.55 30.23
CA ILE A 245 12.50 -1.49 29.25
C ILE A 245 12.12 -2.15 27.92
N ASP A 246 10.93 -1.83 27.41
CA ASP A 246 10.43 -2.29 26.13
C ASP A 246 10.45 -1.16 25.10
N LEU A 247 11.02 -1.46 23.95
CA LEU A 247 11.09 -0.56 22.78
C LEU A 247 10.34 -1.19 21.62
N SER A 248 9.58 -0.39 20.88
CA SER A 248 8.90 -0.83 19.68
C SER A 248 8.95 0.25 18.63
N GLY A 249 8.98 -0.15 17.36
CA GLY A 249 9.02 0.75 16.24
C GLY A 249 8.56 0.11 14.94
N GLY A 250 8.35 0.95 13.95
CA GLY A 250 8.01 0.56 12.60
C GLY A 250 8.82 1.31 11.57
N ALA A 251 8.98 0.70 10.40
CA ALA A 251 9.66 1.28 9.26
C ALA A 251 8.96 0.90 7.95
N MET A 252 9.35 1.55 6.86
CA MET A 252 8.76 1.33 5.55
C MET A 252 7.25 1.62 5.52
N GLN A 253 6.86 2.74 6.14
CA GLN A 253 5.50 3.26 6.17
C GLN A 253 5.55 4.74 5.79
N GLY A 254 4.62 5.17 4.96
CA GLY A 254 4.36 6.58 4.69
C GLY A 254 3.47 7.17 5.79
N TRP A 255 3.75 8.41 6.16
CA TRP A 255 2.86 9.20 6.98
C TRP A 255 2.48 10.46 6.22
N ARG A 256 1.21 10.80 6.23
CA ARG A 256 0.69 12.02 5.64
C ARG A 256 0.10 12.90 6.71
N GLN A 257 0.50 14.15 6.70
CA GLN A 257 -0.10 15.15 7.55
C GLN A 257 -1.57 15.35 7.16
N ASN A 258 -2.46 15.26 8.14
CA ASN A 258 -3.89 15.36 7.89
C ASN A 258 -4.29 16.81 7.51
N TYR A 259 -5.48 16.94 6.94
CA TYR A 259 -5.99 18.21 6.40
C TYR A 259 -5.95 19.34 7.40
N GLU A 260 -6.40 19.10 8.64
CA GLU A 260 -6.41 20.09 9.73
C GLU A 260 -5.01 20.50 10.18
N LEU A 261 -4.03 19.62 9.98
CA LEU A 261 -2.64 19.88 10.31
C LEU A 261 -1.83 20.47 9.15
N ALA A 262 -2.33 20.36 7.92
CA ALA A 262 -1.64 20.82 6.70
C ALA A 262 -2.18 22.14 6.17
N ASN A 263 -3.46 22.46 6.42
CA ASN A 263 -4.14 23.63 5.89
C ASN A 263 -4.74 24.45 7.02
N ALA A 264 -4.32 25.72 7.12
CA ALA A 264 -4.91 26.66 8.07
C ALA A 264 -6.41 26.84 7.79
N TYR A 265 -7.21 26.90 8.86
CA TYR A 265 -8.66 27.17 8.82
C TYR A 265 -9.49 26.21 7.96
N HIS A 266 -8.98 24.99 7.69
CA HIS A 266 -9.74 24.00 6.93
C HIS A 266 -11.05 23.61 7.64
N GLY A 267 -12.15 23.53 6.87
CA GLY A 267 -13.45 23.11 7.38
C GLY A 267 -14.06 24.03 8.43
N ASN A 268 -13.75 25.35 8.42
CA ASN A 268 -14.12 26.33 9.44
C ASN A 268 -13.52 26.04 10.85
N GLY A 269 -12.47 25.22 10.89
CA GLY A 269 -11.73 24.91 12.11
C GLY A 269 -10.69 25.99 12.47
N ASN A 270 -9.99 25.74 13.57
CA ASN A 270 -8.87 26.58 14.00
C ASN A 270 -7.59 26.19 13.23
N SER A 271 -6.67 27.14 13.12
CA SER A 271 -5.33 26.85 12.61
C SER A 271 -4.41 26.42 13.76
N PRO A 272 -3.62 25.35 13.61
CA PRO A 272 -2.52 25.06 14.51
C PRO A 272 -1.50 26.21 14.52
N VAL A 273 -0.92 26.51 15.68
CA VAL A 273 0.02 27.64 15.85
C VAL A 273 1.21 27.56 14.88
N TYR A 274 1.75 26.36 14.65
CA TYR A 274 2.89 26.16 13.75
C TYR A 274 2.61 26.44 12.25
N LEU A 275 1.34 26.58 11.84
CA LEU A 275 0.97 27.04 10.49
C LEU A 275 0.83 28.56 10.40
N LEU A 276 1.01 29.28 11.50
CA LEU A 276 0.92 30.73 11.58
C LEU A 276 2.30 31.40 11.71
N GLU A 277 3.34 30.60 11.91
CA GLU A 277 4.76 30.99 11.94
C GLU A 277 5.42 30.78 10.57
#